data_d1f48c697608ca00fb845ef21dfbfaac
#
_entry.id   d1f48c697608ca00fb845ef21dfbfaac
#
_cell.length_a   1.000
_cell.length_b   1.000
_cell.length_c   1.000
_cell.angle_alpha   90.00
_cell.angle_beta   90.00
_cell.angle_gamma   90.00
#
_symmetry.space_group_name_H-M   'P 1'
#
loop_
_entity.id
_entity.type
_entity.pdbx_description
1 polymer ?
#
loop_
_entity_poly.entity_id
_entity_poly.type
_entity_poly.pdbx_seq_one_letter_code
_entity_poly.pdbx_strand_id
1 'polypeptide(L)'
;AANREIRRNLCRALSNDIKKAVRTYVLTIQENTRKVNTLAESIKIKQMASKTKKRDKVADVISKILDECFRGKYTFNRETFLLKIKNNELKRGQANIVLSDGEKSVVAFAYYLGDVFLKIEDEVDYDRLFFVIDDPISSMDFNYVYVISSIIRRLREYIPISSSKKERFMIFTHNMEFLRILSVNQIVSSSYRIKNNTITKFTGNFSIPYIVHLGDIYAISEGKALPNHTTANSVRHILETLNRFEDPNKDASIEIYIRQNFPDDQYSYTLIQDLSHGAWRSEQPSVYEDDYIVICKRVIQYIKSKYPGQITYCDKL
;
A
#
# COMPACT_ATOMS: atom_id res chain seq x y z
N ALA A 1 -36.59 82.57 28.25
CA ALA A 1 -37.90 81.89 28.10
C ALA A 1 -38.26 81.63 26.64
N ALA A 2 -38.16 82.60 25.73
CA ALA A 2 -38.55 82.45 24.30
C ALA A 2 -37.85 81.36 23.53
N ASN A 3 -36.54 81.21 23.68
CA ASN A 3 -35.75 80.15 22.97
C ASN A 3 -36.13 78.74 23.40
N ARG A 4 -36.63 78.52 24.60
CA ARG A 4 -37.10 77.20 25.06
C ARG A 4 -38.44 76.85 24.43
N GLU A 5 -39.28 77.84 24.26
CA GLU A 5 -40.60 77.65 23.67
C GLU A 5 -40.53 77.39 22.14
N ILE A 6 -39.65 78.11 21.45
CA ILE A 6 -39.40 77.93 20.05
C ILE A 6 -38.84 76.46 19.80
N ARG A 7 -37.87 76.02 20.62
CA ARG A 7 -37.38 74.65 20.54
C ARG A 7 -38.47 73.61 20.80
N ARG A 8 -39.32 73.80 21.79
CA ARG A 8 -40.45 72.90 22.07
C ARG A 8 -41.45 72.83 20.90
N ASN A 9 -41.73 73.93 20.28
CA ASN A 9 -42.64 73.98 19.15
C ASN A 9 -42.06 73.39 17.93
N LEU A 10 -40.77 73.59 17.66
CA LEU A 10 -40.03 72.92 16.58
C LEU A 10 -39.95 71.40 16.78
N CYS A 11 -39.66 70.97 18.01
CA CYS A 11 -39.66 69.51 18.31
C CYS A 11 -41.09 68.92 18.17
N ARG A 12 -42.12 69.60 18.50
CA ARG A 12 -43.53 69.16 18.30
C ARG A 12 -43.88 69.09 16.81
N ALA A 13 -43.51 70.10 16.02
CA ALA A 13 -43.79 70.14 14.59
C ALA A 13 -43.06 68.98 13.83
N LEU A 14 -41.81 68.73 14.17
CA LEU A 14 -40.99 67.64 13.54
C LEU A 14 -41.24 66.29 14.17
N SER A 15 -41.98 66.21 15.29
CA SER A 15 -42.15 64.93 16.02
C SER A 15 -42.79 63.84 15.17
N ASN A 16 -43.72 64.14 14.31
CA ASN A 16 -44.43 63.17 13.46
C ASN A 16 -43.53 62.66 12.34
N ASP A 17 -42.73 63.52 11.74
CA ASP A 17 -41.78 63.12 10.65
C ASP A 17 -40.63 62.29 11.21
N ILE A 18 -40.07 62.65 12.38
CA ILE A 18 -39.08 61.86 13.09
C ILE A 18 -39.66 60.51 13.49
N LYS A 19 -40.85 60.44 14.05
CA LYS A 19 -41.51 59.16 14.38
C LYS A 19 -41.76 58.33 13.18
N LYS A 20 -42.16 58.89 12.04
CA LYS A 20 -42.35 58.16 10.76
C LYS A 20 -41.03 57.59 10.21
N ALA A 21 -39.98 58.42 10.20
CA ALA A 21 -38.65 57.99 9.73
C ALA A 21 -38.10 56.90 10.65
N VAL A 22 -38.15 57.04 11.97
CA VAL A 22 -37.70 56.01 12.93
C VAL A 22 -38.51 54.74 12.79
N ARG A 23 -39.83 54.81 12.61
CA ARG A 23 -40.69 53.64 12.41
C ARG A 23 -40.32 52.91 11.15
N THR A 24 -40.08 53.59 10.02
CA THR A 24 -39.65 53.02 8.77
C THR A 24 -38.30 52.34 8.93
N TYR A 25 -37.34 52.98 9.58
CA TYR A 25 -36.04 52.42 9.84
C TYR A 25 -36.10 51.15 10.71
N VAL A 26 -36.89 51.18 11.79
CA VAL A 26 -37.10 50.00 12.67
C VAL A 26 -37.75 48.85 11.90
N LEU A 27 -38.76 49.12 11.08
CA LEU A 27 -39.39 48.08 10.26
C LEU A 27 -38.41 47.46 9.26
N THR A 28 -37.57 48.27 8.60
CA THR A 28 -36.52 47.77 7.69
C THR A 28 -35.51 46.90 8.41
N ILE A 29 -35.06 47.31 9.60
CA ILE A 29 -34.16 46.50 10.43
C ILE A 29 -34.82 45.17 10.81
N GLN A 30 -36.07 45.18 11.26
CA GLN A 30 -36.80 43.96 11.62
C GLN A 30 -36.95 43.03 10.44
N GLU A 31 -37.28 43.52 9.25
CA GLU A 31 -37.38 42.74 8.03
C GLU A 31 -36.04 42.15 7.62
N ASN A 32 -34.96 42.93 7.65
CA ASN A 32 -33.62 42.45 7.33
C ASN A 32 -33.15 41.40 8.35
N THR A 33 -33.39 41.59 9.62
CA THR A 33 -33.09 40.62 10.68
C THR A 33 -33.82 39.30 10.42
N ARG A 34 -35.11 39.36 10.04
CA ARG A 34 -35.90 38.19 9.70
C ARG A 34 -35.32 37.45 8.49
N LYS A 35 -34.94 38.20 7.43
CA LYS A 35 -34.27 37.61 6.24
C LYS A 35 -32.96 36.95 6.60
N VAL A 36 -32.11 37.57 7.41
CA VAL A 36 -30.85 36.99 7.86
C VAL A 36 -31.06 35.70 8.64
N ASN A 37 -32.02 35.67 9.56
CA ASN A 37 -32.33 34.48 10.34
C ASN A 37 -32.84 33.33 9.45
N THR A 38 -33.72 33.60 8.50
CA THR A 38 -34.23 32.58 7.55
C THR A 38 -33.12 32.04 6.66
N LEU A 39 -32.21 32.89 6.20
CA LEU A 39 -31.04 32.45 5.42
C LEU A 39 -30.08 31.61 6.29
N ALA A 40 -29.82 32.01 7.53
CA ALA A 40 -28.98 31.24 8.44
C ALA A 40 -29.55 29.83 8.72
N GLU A 41 -30.87 29.72 8.94
CA GLU A 41 -31.52 28.42 9.09
C GLU A 41 -31.42 27.57 7.81
N SER A 42 -31.66 28.17 6.65
CA SER A 42 -31.55 27.43 5.36
C SER A 42 -30.13 26.94 5.07
N ILE A 43 -29.11 27.73 5.43
CA ILE A 43 -27.69 27.32 5.34
C ILE A 43 -27.43 26.15 6.29
N LYS A 44 -27.92 26.23 7.54
CA LYS A 44 -27.74 25.15 8.51
C LYS A 44 -28.36 23.84 8.06
N ILE A 45 -29.56 23.87 7.50
CA ILE A 45 -30.25 22.70 6.94
C ILE A 45 -29.46 22.10 5.76
N LYS A 46 -28.99 22.94 4.82
CA LYS A 46 -28.19 22.50 3.69
C LYS A 46 -26.85 21.90 4.13
N GLN A 47 -26.18 22.47 5.12
CA GLN A 47 -24.95 21.93 5.68
C GLN A 47 -25.16 20.58 6.35
N MET A 48 -26.25 20.41 7.11
CA MET A 48 -26.60 19.14 7.72
C MET A 48 -26.87 18.05 6.65
N ALA A 49 -27.67 18.36 5.63
CA ALA A 49 -27.97 17.46 4.54
C ALA A 49 -26.69 17.05 3.76
N SER A 50 -25.77 17.99 3.52
CA SER A 50 -24.48 17.72 2.90
C SER A 50 -23.61 16.80 3.75
N LYS A 51 -23.53 17.03 5.07
CA LYS A 51 -22.77 16.17 6.00
C LYS A 51 -23.33 14.74 6.02
N THR A 52 -24.65 14.57 6.02
CA THR A 52 -25.27 13.25 5.99
C THR A 52 -24.91 12.52 4.72
N LYS A 53 -25.04 13.15 3.54
CA LYS A 53 -24.64 12.55 2.25
C LYS A 53 -23.16 12.15 2.20
N LYS A 54 -22.26 12.99 2.77
CA LYS A 54 -20.84 12.67 2.85
C LYS A 54 -20.59 11.46 3.75
N ARG A 55 -21.25 11.38 4.90
CA ARG A 55 -21.14 10.21 5.81
C ARG A 55 -21.61 8.92 5.15
N ASP A 56 -22.69 8.98 4.38
CA ASP A 56 -23.18 7.80 3.64
C ASP A 56 -22.14 7.32 2.61
N LYS A 57 -21.55 8.23 1.83
CA LYS A 57 -20.47 7.90 0.88
C LYS A 57 -19.26 7.27 1.58
N VAL A 58 -18.85 7.81 2.74
CA VAL A 58 -17.76 7.22 3.56
C VAL A 58 -18.11 5.79 3.95
N ALA A 59 -19.33 5.59 4.49
CA ALA A 59 -19.78 4.27 4.92
C ALA A 59 -19.86 3.27 3.77
N ASP A 60 -20.30 3.71 2.58
CA ASP A 60 -20.36 2.88 1.38
C ASP A 60 -18.97 2.39 0.96
N VAL A 61 -17.97 3.29 0.91
CA VAL A 61 -16.61 2.93 0.54
C VAL A 61 -15.99 1.98 1.55
N ILE A 62 -16.13 2.29 2.84
CA ILE A 62 -15.59 1.41 3.90
C ILE A 62 -16.25 0.02 3.81
N SER A 63 -17.59 -0.04 3.72
CA SER A 63 -18.31 -1.32 3.62
C SER A 63 -17.85 -2.12 2.39
N LYS A 64 -17.76 -1.48 1.23
CA LYS A 64 -17.31 -2.14 -0.01
C LYS A 64 -15.92 -2.74 0.13
N ILE A 65 -14.97 -1.99 0.69
CA ILE A 65 -13.60 -2.48 0.89
C ILE A 65 -13.56 -3.63 1.90
N LEU A 66 -14.30 -3.52 3.01
CA LEU A 66 -14.35 -4.57 4.02
C LEU A 66 -14.96 -5.86 3.47
N ASP A 67 -16.00 -5.77 2.66
CA ASP A 67 -16.64 -6.93 2.03
C ASP A 67 -15.70 -7.62 1.05
N GLU A 68 -14.96 -6.87 0.23
CA GLU A 68 -13.97 -7.43 -0.69
C GLU A 68 -12.79 -8.09 0.04
N CYS A 69 -12.31 -7.47 1.12
CA CYS A 69 -11.15 -7.97 1.85
C CYS A 69 -11.48 -9.13 2.78
N PHE A 70 -12.61 -9.08 3.45
CA PHE A 70 -12.93 -9.99 4.56
C PHE A 70 -14.11 -10.91 4.29
N ARG A 71 -14.77 -10.79 3.14
CA ARG A 71 -15.87 -11.68 2.71
C ARG A 71 -16.94 -11.87 3.77
N GLY A 72 -17.37 -10.77 4.40
CA GLY A 72 -18.41 -10.77 5.44
C GLY A 72 -17.93 -11.13 6.86
N LYS A 73 -16.63 -11.39 7.09
CA LYS A 73 -16.09 -11.57 8.46
C LYS A 73 -16.31 -10.35 9.33
N TYR A 74 -16.14 -9.17 8.74
CA TYR A 74 -16.38 -7.87 9.36
C TYR A 74 -17.46 -7.14 8.59
N THR A 75 -18.36 -6.49 9.31
CA THR A 75 -19.33 -5.55 8.75
C THR A 75 -19.15 -4.18 9.37
N PHE A 76 -19.70 -3.16 8.75
CA PHE A 76 -19.56 -1.78 9.18
C PHE A 76 -20.90 -1.19 9.58
N ASN A 77 -20.99 -0.65 10.80
CA ASN A 77 -22.17 0.08 11.23
C ASN A 77 -22.13 1.51 10.73
N ARG A 78 -23.07 1.88 9.88
CA ARG A 78 -23.15 3.21 9.24
C ARG A 78 -23.52 4.33 10.23
N GLU A 79 -24.21 4.00 11.34
CA GLU A 79 -24.64 4.96 12.34
C GLU A 79 -23.52 5.27 13.34
N THR A 80 -22.91 4.22 13.90
CA THR A 80 -21.86 4.33 14.91
C THR A 80 -20.46 4.47 14.33
N PHE A 81 -20.27 4.17 13.04
CA PHE A 81 -18.97 4.10 12.37
C PHE A 81 -18.00 3.11 13.03
N LEU A 82 -18.56 2.04 13.59
CA LEU A 82 -17.79 0.97 14.22
C LEU A 82 -17.83 -0.31 13.37
N LEU A 83 -16.73 -1.08 13.46
CA LEU A 83 -16.70 -2.43 12.92
C LEU A 83 -17.56 -3.36 13.77
N LYS A 84 -18.18 -4.34 13.12
CA LYS A 84 -18.90 -5.44 13.75
C LYS A 84 -18.25 -6.77 13.37
N ILE A 85 -18.15 -7.66 14.34
CA ILE A 85 -17.87 -9.09 14.12
C ILE A 85 -19.14 -9.84 14.44
N LYS A 86 -19.71 -10.53 13.45
CA LYS A 86 -21.05 -11.12 13.56
C LYS A 86 -22.03 -9.99 13.95
N ASN A 87 -22.66 -10.09 15.13
CA ASN A 87 -23.61 -9.09 15.62
C ASN A 87 -23.04 -8.14 16.69
N ASN A 88 -21.76 -8.25 17.05
CA ASN A 88 -21.14 -7.49 18.13
C ASN A 88 -20.30 -6.35 17.56
N GLU A 89 -20.59 -5.12 17.98
CA GLU A 89 -19.73 -3.95 17.66
C GLU A 89 -18.44 -3.99 18.44
N LEU A 90 -17.32 -3.72 17.74
CA LEU A 90 -16.02 -3.55 18.35
C LEU A 90 -15.92 -2.13 18.93
N LYS A 91 -15.96 -2.03 20.25
CA LYS A 91 -15.78 -0.76 20.96
C LYS A 91 -14.36 -0.24 20.76
N ARG A 92 -14.16 1.04 21.02
CA ARG A 92 -12.85 1.72 20.92
C ARG A 92 -11.80 0.96 21.74
N GLY A 93 -10.70 0.59 21.09
CA GLY A 93 -9.63 -0.23 21.69
C GLY A 93 -9.78 -1.74 21.49
N GLN A 94 -10.98 -2.29 21.34
CA GLN A 94 -11.17 -3.72 21.09
C GLN A 94 -10.67 -4.15 19.71
N ALA A 95 -10.78 -3.28 18.71
CA ALA A 95 -10.26 -3.53 17.37
C ALA A 95 -8.76 -3.86 17.39
N ASN A 96 -7.97 -3.20 18.23
CA ASN A 96 -6.53 -3.45 18.34
C ASN A 96 -6.18 -4.83 18.93
N ILE A 97 -7.10 -5.43 19.68
CA ILE A 97 -6.89 -6.75 20.32
C ILE A 97 -7.40 -7.86 19.39
N VAL A 98 -8.49 -7.59 18.67
CA VAL A 98 -9.20 -8.61 17.87
C VAL A 98 -8.66 -8.73 16.46
N LEU A 99 -8.24 -7.61 15.85
CA LEU A 99 -7.71 -7.59 14.50
C LEU A 99 -6.24 -7.98 14.47
N SER A 100 -5.85 -8.83 13.53
CA SER A 100 -4.44 -9.04 13.17
C SER A 100 -3.84 -7.75 12.59
N ASP A 101 -2.52 -7.65 12.54
CA ASP A 101 -1.87 -6.44 12.03
C ASP A 101 -2.18 -6.19 10.54
N GLY A 102 -2.28 -7.25 9.73
CA GLY A 102 -2.73 -7.13 8.35
C GLY A 102 -4.18 -6.64 8.23
N GLU A 103 -5.08 -7.14 9.07
CA GLU A 103 -6.47 -6.68 9.12
C GLU A 103 -6.57 -5.22 9.55
N LYS A 104 -5.75 -4.78 10.52
CA LYS A 104 -5.66 -3.37 10.93
C LYS A 104 -5.24 -2.48 9.76
N SER A 105 -4.26 -2.90 8.98
CA SER A 105 -3.77 -2.17 7.80
C SER A 105 -4.87 -2.01 6.75
N VAL A 106 -5.62 -3.07 6.46
CA VAL A 106 -6.76 -3.01 5.51
C VAL A 106 -7.85 -2.08 6.02
N VAL A 107 -8.21 -2.20 7.29
CA VAL A 107 -9.22 -1.32 7.91
C VAL A 107 -8.77 0.15 7.86
N ALA A 108 -7.52 0.43 8.23
CA ALA A 108 -6.95 1.77 8.14
C ALA A 108 -6.98 2.32 6.70
N PHE A 109 -6.67 1.48 5.71
CA PHE A 109 -6.73 1.86 4.31
C PHE A 109 -8.17 2.14 3.84
N ALA A 110 -9.16 1.36 4.30
CA ALA A 110 -10.57 1.62 4.02
C ALA A 110 -11.03 2.96 4.59
N TYR A 111 -10.65 3.28 5.83
CA TYR A 111 -10.94 4.59 6.44
C TYR A 111 -10.22 5.73 5.71
N TYR A 112 -8.96 5.53 5.30
CA TYR A 112 -8.21 6.52 4.52
C TYR A 112 -8.93 6.89 3.22
N LEU A 113 -9.43 5.92 2.46
CA LEU A 113 -10.18 6.18 1.23
C LEU A 113 -11.56 6.80 1.53
N GLY A 114 -12.23 6.36 2.59
CA GLY A 114 -13.49 6.97 3.03
C GLY A 114 -13.35 8.42 3.45
N ASP A 115 -12.28 8.78 4.14
CA ASP A 115 -12.02 10.14 4.65
C ASP A 115 -11.91 11.20 3.53
N VAL A 116 -11.58 10.79 2.32
CA VAL A 116 -11.55 11.65 1.13
C VAL A 116 -12.89 12.39 0.95
N PHE A 117 -14.02 11.71 1.16
CA PHE A 117 -15.35 12.30 1.00
C PHE A 117 -15.67 13.37 2.04
N LEU A 118 -15.02 13.34 3.21
CA LEU A 118 -15.19 14.36 4.23
C LEU A 118 -14.42 15.64 3.89
N LYS A 119 -13.30 15.51 3.17
CA LYS A 119 -12.39 16.62 2.86
C LYS A 119 -12.74 17.34 1.57
N ILE A 120 -13.37 16.64 0.62
CA ILE A 120 -13.74 17.22 -0.67
C ILE A 120 -15.12 17.85 -0.59
N GLU A 121 -15.21 19.10 -1.01
CA GLU A 121 -16.46 19.84 -1.05
C GLU A 121 -17.10 19.83 -2.44
N ASP A 122 -16.30 20.08 -3.45
CA ASP A 122 -16.73 20.13 -4.85
C ASP A 122 -16.37 18.86 -5.62
N GLU A 123 -17.27 18.36 -6.45
CA GLU A 123 -17.04 17.14 -7.24
C GLU A 123 -15.83 17.27 -8.18
N VAL A 124 -15.53 18.47 -8.67
CA VAL A 124 -14.38 18.76 -9.53
C VAL A 124 -13.03 18.54 -8.81
N ASP A 125 -13.01 18.65 -7.50
CA ASP A 125 -11.78 18.50 -6.72
C ASP A 125 -11.33 17.03 -6.60
N TYR A 126 -12.21 16.06 -6.85
CA TYR A 126 -11.79 14.65 -6.95
C TYR A 126 -10.77 14.45 -8.08
N ASP A 127 -10.85 15.21 -9.15
CA ASP A 127 -9.90 15.16 -10.27
C ASP A 127 -8.52 15.75 -9.94
N ARG A 128 -8.41 16.48 -8.84
CA ARG A 128 -7.17 17.10 -8.36
C ARG A 128 -6.47 16.29 -7.29
N LEU A 129 -7.08 15.21 -6.81
CA LEU A 129 -6.52 14.38 -5.75
C LEU A 129 -5.15 13.82 -6.13
N PHE A 130 -4.27 13.81 -5.13
CA PHE A 130 -3.01 13.11 -5.14
C PHE A 130 -2.93 12.26 -3.88
N PHE A 131 -2.87 10.95 -4.05
CA PHE A 131 -2.84 10.01 -2.94
C PHE A 131 -1.41 9.74 -2.52
N VAL A 132 -1.11 9.90 -1.25
CA VAL A 132 0.16 9.49 -0.65
C VAL A 132 -0.14 8.29 0.26
N ILE A 133 0.44 7.16 -0.08
CA ILE A 133 0.20 5.89 0.61
C ILE A 133 1.55 5.45 1.17
N ASP A 134 1.66 5.44 2.49
CA ASP A 134 2.87 5.06 3.19
C ASP A 134 2.67 3.68 3.82
N ASP A 135 3.45 2.73 3.34
CA ASP A 135 3.55 1.35 3.79
C ASP A 135 2.20 0.70 4.17
N PRO A 136 1.27 0.61 3.22
CA PRO A 136 -0.10 0.18 3.51
C PRO A 136 -0.18 -1.28 3.99
N ILE A 137 0.95 -2.00 3.93
CA ILE A 137 1.07 -3.40 4.28
C ILE A 137 2.33 -3.58 5.11
N SER A 138 2.19 -3.51 6.42
CA SER A 138 3.30 -3.66 7.37
C SER A 138 3.56 -5.11 7.78
N SER A 139 2.59 -6.02 7.62
CA SER A 139 2.70 -7.43 7.96
C SER A 139 2.62 -8.34 6.74
N MET A 140 3.33 -9.48 6.79
CA MET A 140 3.51 -10.42 5.67
C MET A 140 2.26 -11.28 5.36
N ASP A 141 1.06 -10.75 5.47
CA ASP A 141 -0.11 -11.48 5.00
C ASP A 141 -0.31 -11.22 3.49
N PHE A 142 0.19 -12.16 2.69
CA PHE A 142 0.15 -12.08 1.23
C PHE A 142 -1.26 -11.87 0.65
N ASN A 143 -2.29 -12.35 1.34
CA ASN A 143 -3.66 -12.19 0.85
C ASN A 143 -4.04 -10.71 0.78
N TYR A 144 -3.68 -9.92 1.79
CA TYR A 144 -3.99 -8.49 1.83
C TYR A 144 -3.14 -7.66 0.87
N VAL A 145 -1.92 -8.12 0.56
CA VAL A 145 -1.07 -7.49 -0.48
C VAL A 145 -1.81 -7.44 -1.81
N TYR A 146 -2.37 -8.56 -2.25
CA TYR A 146 -3.11 -8.63 -3.51
C TYR A 146 -4.39 -7.81 -3.48
N VAL A 147 -5.13 -7.85 -2.37
CA VAL A 147 -6.38 -7.10 -2.25
C VAL A 147 -6.14 -5.60 -2.28
N ILE A 148 -5.20 -5.08 -1.50
CA ILE A 148 -4.86 -3.64 -1.49
C ILE A 148 -4.35 -3.20 -2.87
N SER A 149 -3.49 -4.00 -3.52
CA SER A 149 -3.04 -3.72 -4.89
C SER A 149 -4.22 -3.63 -5.87
N SER A 150 -5.19 -4.54 -5.75
CA SER A 150 -6.40 -4.54 -6.57
C SER A 150 -7.26 -3.30 -6.33
N ILE A 151 -7.43 -2.87 -5.08
CA ILE A 151 -8.18 -1.66 -4.74
C ILE A 151 -7.48 -0.42 -5.35
N ILE A 152 -6.15 -0.31 -5.22
CA ILE A 152 -5.38 0.81 -5.81
C ILE A 152 -5.55 0.82 -7.34
N ARG A 153 -5.50 -0.35 -8.00
CA ARG A 153 -5.72 -0.47 -9.45
C ARG A 153 -7.12 0.00 -9.88
N ARG A 154 -8.12 -0.22 -9.03
CA ARG A 154 -9.53 0.10 -9.27
C ARG A 154 -9.99 1.32 -8.46
N LEU A 155 -9.10 2.26 -8.18
CA LEU A 155 -9.36 3.38 -7.27
C LEU A 155 -10.62 4.18 -7.67
N ARG A 156 -10.92 4.29 -8.97
CA ARG A 156 -12.14 4.96 -9.49
C ARG A 156 -13.44 4.29 -9.09
N GLU A 157 -13.42 3.02 -8.76
CA GLU A 157 -14.63 2.34 -8.27
C GLU A 157 -15.02 2.77 -6.86
N TYR A 158 -14.08 3.39 -6.15
CA TYR A 158 -14.26 3.86 -4.77
C TYR A 158 -14.32 5.38 -4.70
N ILE A 159 -13.55 6.09 -5.53
CA ILE A 159 -13.45 7.55 -5.54
C ILE A 159 -13.91 8.05 -6.91
N PRO A 160 -14.84 9.02 -7.00
CA PRO A 160 -15.43 9.46 -8.25
C PRO A 160 -14.50 10.39 -9.04
N ILE A 161 -13.34 9.87 -9.45
CA ILE A 161 -12.41 10.56 -10.35
C ILE A 161 -12.94 10.43 -11.79
N SER A 162 -12.96 11.54 -12.52
CA SER A 162 -13.42 11.59 -13.89
C SER A 162 -12.62 10.66 -14.81
N SER A 163 -13.29 10.01 -15.78
CA SER A 163 -12.65 9.11 -16.74
C SER A 163 -11.60 9.79 -17.63
N SER A 164 -11.68 11.11 -17.79
CA SER A 164 -10.72 11.93 -18.56
C SER A 164 -9.41 12.19 -17.82
N LYS A 165 -9.34 11.93 -16.51
CA LYS A 165 -8.15 12.17 -15.67
C LYS A 165 -7.52 10.86 -15.29
N LYS A 166 -6.20 10.87 -15.05
CA LYS A 166 -5.47 9.73 -14.48
C LYS A 166 -5.39 9.88 -12.97
N GLU A 167 -5.51 8.78 -12.27
CA GLU A 167 -5.24 8.71 -10.85
C GLU A 167 -3.77 9.08 -10.59
N ARG A 168 -3.56 9.89 -9.56
CA ARG A 168 -2.23 10.33 -9.17
C ARG A 168 -1.95 9.86 -7.76
N PHE A 169 -0.91 9.04 -7.62
CA PHE A 169 -0.51 8.53 -6.32
C PHE A 169 0.99 8.32 -6.22
N MET A 170 1.49 8.36 -5.02
CA MET A 170 2.84 7.98 -4.62
C MET A 170 2.73 6.95 -3.50
N ILE A 171 3.44 5.85 -3.66
CA ILE A 171 3.43 4.75 -2.69
C ILE A 171 4.84 4.61 -2.15
N PHE A 172 4.98 4.68 -0.83
CA PHE A 172 6.20 4.31 -0.12
C PHE A 172 6.02 2.89 0.41
N THR A 173 7.02 2.06 0.25
CA THR A 173 7.02 0.71 0.83
C THR A 173 8.43 0.17 0.97
N HIS A 174 8.63 -0.61 2.03
CA HIS A 174 9.81 -1.46 2.19
C HIS A 174 9.55 -2.91 1.75
N ASN A 175 8.30 -3.23 1.39
CA ASN A 175 7.90 -4.58 0.97
C ASN A 175 8.15 -4.77 -0.53
N MET A 176 9.18 -5.56 -0.87
CA MET A 176 9.58 -5.82 -2.26
C MET A 176 8.54 -6.63 -3.03
N GLU A 177 7.78 -7.50 -2.38
CA GLU A 177 6.72 -8.27 -3.02
C GLU A 177 5.54 -7.37 -3.42
N PHE A 178 5.18 -6.42 -2.56
CA PHE A 178 4.18 -5.41 -2.90
C PHE A 178 4.63 -4.56 -4.09
N LEU A 179 5.87 -4.07 -4.07
CA LEU A 179 6.46 -3.34 -5.19
C LEU A 179 6.44 -4.17 -6.49
N ARG A 180 6.77 -5.47 -6.40
CA ARG A 180 6.71 -6.39 -7.55
C ARG A 180 5.30 -6.49 -8.12
N ILE A 181 4.30 -6.68 -7.27
CA ILE A 181 2.89 -6.78 -7.67
C ILE A 181 2.42 -5.49 -8.34
N LEU A 182 2.73 -4.32 -7.76
CA LEU A 182 2.39 -3.02 -8.33
C LEU A 182 3.02 -2.81 -9.71
N SER A 183 4.27 -3.24 -9.88
CA SER A 183 5.04 -3.07 -11.14
C SER A 183 4.58 -4.05 -12.21
N VAL A 184 4.45 -5.34 -11.90
CA VAL A 184 4.02 -6.40 -12.85
C VAL A 184 2.61 -6.14 -13.35
N ASN A 185 1.71 -5.68 -12.47
CA ASN A 185 0.34 -5.33 -12.84
C ASN A 185 0.20 -3.92 -13.44
N GLN A 186 1.31 -3.23 -13.71
CA GLN A 186 1.34 -1.89 -14.30
C GLN A 186 0.50 -0.85 -13.52
N ILE A 187 0.39 -1.03 -12.20
CA ILE A 187 -0.30 -0.09 -11.31
C ILE A 187 0.56 1.17 -11.13
N VAL A 188 1.88 0.99 -11.04
CA VAL A 188 2.85 2.08 -10.99
C VAL A 188 3.64 2.16 -12.30
N SER A 189 3.89 3.38 -12.77
CA SER A 189 4.65 3.63 -14.02
C SER A 189 6.15 3.74 -13.81
N SER A 190 6.59 4.06 -12.60
CA SER A 190 7.98 4.26 -12.25
C SER A 190 8.22 3.92 -10.79
N SER A 191 9.38 3.35 -10.51
CA SER A 191 9.82 3.02 -9.16
C SER A 191 11.16 3.66 -8.85
N TYR A 192 11.37 4.05 -7.61
CA TYR A 192 12.59 4.70 -7.14
C TYR A 192 13.05 4.04 -5.84
N ARG A 193 14.36 3.99 -5.65
CA ARG A 193 14.99 3.53 -4.41
C ARG A 193 15.58 4.72 -3.68
N ILE A 194 15.29 4.80 -2.39
CA ILE A 194 15.92 5.76 -1.47
C ILE A 194 17.02 5.01 -0.72
N LYS A 195 18.28 5.44 -0.88
CA LYS A 195 19.44 4.88 -0.17
C LYS A 195 20.45 5.99 0.10
N ASN A 196 20.96 6.08 1.32
CA ASN A 196 21.99 7.05 1.72
C ASN A 196 21.62 8.50 1.29
N ASN A 197 20.40 8.94 1.59
CA ASN A 197 19.85 10.25 1.23
C ASN A 197 19.85 10.56 -0.28
N THR A 198 19.96 9.55 -1.13
CA THR A 198 19.86 9.69 -2.58
C THR A 198 18.65 8.94 -3.11
N ILE A 199 18.02 9.50 -4.13
CA ILE A 199 16.90 8.90 -4.84
C ILE A 199 17.41 8.47 -6.21
N THR A 200 17.33 7.17 -6.48
CA THR A 200 17.76 6.61 -7.77
C THR A 200 16.58 5.85 -8.40
N LYS A 201 16.47 5.89 -9.73
CA LYS A 201 15.46 5.13 -10.43
C LYS A 201 15.72 3.63 -10.18
N PHE A 202 14.68 2.91 -9.75
CA PHE A 202 14.75 1.48 -9.59
C PHE A 202 14.50 0.82 -10.96
N THR A 203 15.56 0.30 -11.55
CA THR A 203 15.53 -0.42 -12.83
C THR A 203 15.66 -1.93 -12.62
N GLY A 204 15.60 -2.38 -11.37
CA GLY A 204 15.80 -3.78 -11.01
C GLY A 204 14.72 -4.66 -11.64
N ASN A 205 15.15 -5.63 -12.39
CA ASN A 205 14.31 -6.77 -12.69
C ASN A 205 13.99 -7.44 -11.35
N PHE A 206 12.72 -7.72 -11.10
CA PHE A 206 12.32 -8.59 -9.99
C PHE A 206 12.80 -9.99 -10.33
N SER A 207 14.08 -10.23 -10.12
CA SER A 207 14.69 -11.50 -10.44
C SER A 207 14.10 -12.55 -9.51
N ILE A 208 13.59 -13.63 -10.08
CA ILE A 208 13.26 -14.82 -9.32
C ILE A 208 14.52 -15.21 -8.55
N PRO A 209 14.45 -15.49 -7.23
CA PRO A 209 15.67 -15.83 -6.46
C PRO A 209 16.54 -16.89 -7.14
N TYR A 210 15.90 -17.89 -7.74
CA TYR A 210 16.58 -18.90 -8.54
C TYR A 210 17.48 -18.31 -9.63
N ILE A 211 17.00 -17.31 -10.37
CA ILE A 211 17.75 -16.67 -11.46
C ILE A 211 18.96 -15.89 -10.93
N VAL A 212 18.85 -15.26 -9.76
CA VAL A 212 19.99 -14.57 -9.13
C VAL A 212 21.06 -15.56 -8.75
N HIS A 213 20.67 -16.64 -8.05
CA HIS A 213 21.60 -17.70 -7.65
C HIS A 213 22.21 -18.43 -8.85
N LEU A 214 21.43 -18.65 -9.92
CA LEU A 214 21.95 -19.22 -11.16
C LEU A 214 22.97 -18.30 -11.82
N GLY A 215 22.71 -17.00 -11.89
CA GLY A 215 23.66 -16.01 -12.42
C GLY A 215 24.97 -15.97 -11.62
N ASP A 216 24.88 -16.03 -10.28
CA ASP A 216 26.05 -16.05 -9.39
C ASP A 216 26.95 -17.27 -9.68
N ILE A 217 26.37 -18.50 -9.65
CA ILE A 217 27.16 -19.70 -9.88
C ILE A 217 27.64 -19.82 -11.33
N TYR A 218 26.87 -19.28 -12.29
CA TYR A 218 27.30 -19.19 -13.69
C TYR A 218 28.52 -18.29 -13.87
N ALA A 219 28.49 -17.08 -13.29
CA ALA A 219 29.61 -16.16 -13.35
C ALA A 219 30.90 -16.75 -12.73
N ILE A 220 30.77 -17.52 -11.64
CA ILE A 220 31.88 -18.21 -10.99
C ILE A 220 32.39 -19.35 -11.90
N SER A 221 31.48 -20.11 -12.49
CA SER A 221 31.86 -21.25 -13.38
C SER A 221 32.64 -20.80 -14.63
N GLU A 222 32.33 -19.61 -15.14
CA GLU A 222 32.97 -18.99 -16.29
C GLU A 222 34.23 -18.16 -15.93
N GLY A 223 34.60 -18.12 -14.63
CA GLY A 223 35.74 -17.32 -14.16
C GLY A 223 35.51 -15.81 -14.18
N LYS A 224 34.26 -15.34 -14.32
CA LYS A 224 33.91 -13.94 -14.35
C LYS A 224 33.72 -13.34 -12.93
N ALA A 225 33.58 -14.18 -11.91
CA ALA A 225 33.48 -13.82 -10.52
C ALA A 225 34.24 -14.82 -9.64
N LEU A 226 34.66 -14.37 -8.46
CA LEU A 226 35.27 -15.23 -7.45
C LEU A 226 34.17 -15.73 -6.48
N PRO A 227 34.32 -16.94 -5.93
CA PRO A 227 33.47 -17.43 -4.87
C PRO A 227 33.47 -16.51 -3.66
N ASN A 228 32.37 -16.48 -2.94
CA ASN A 228 32.21 -15.70 -1.73
C ASN A 228 31.39 -16.48 -0.67
N HIS A 229 31.17 -15.89 0.49
CA HIS A 229 30.47 -16.54 1.61
C HIS A 229 29.01 -16.94 1.30
N THR A 230 28.41 -16.47 0.19
CA THR A 230 27.06 -16.85 -0.21
C THR A 230 27.03 -17.94 -1.27
N THR A 231 28.16 -18.29 -1.87
CA THR A 231 28.26 -19.25 -2.99
C THR A 231 27.66 -20.61 -2.64
N ALA A 232 27.96 -21.15 -1.45
CA ALA A 232 27.39 -22.42 -1.00
C ALA A 232 25.85 -22.37 -0.94
N ASN A 233 25.28 -21.26 -0.45
CA ASN A 233 23.84 -21.07 -0.41
C ASN A 233 23.24 -20.97 -1.81
N SER A 234 23.93 -20.31 -2.74
CA SER A 234 23.48 -20.21 -4.13
C SER A 234 23.45 -21.59 -4.79
N VAL A 235 24.48 -22.39 -4.65
CA VAL A 235 24.53 -23.78 -5.14
C VAL A 235 23.41 -24.61 -4.52
N ARG A 236 23.26 -24.57 -3.21
CA ARG A 236 22.21 -25.30 -2.49
C ARG A 236 20.82 -24.91 -2.97
N HIS A 237 20.53 -23.61 -3.09
CA HIS A 237 19.23 -23.12 -3.55
C HIS A 237 18.87 -23.63 -4.97
N ILE A 238 19.88 -23.66 -5.86
CA ILE A 238 19.72 -24.22 -7.22
C ILE A 238 19.38 -25.69 -7.16
N LEU A 239 20.16 -26.48 -6.43
CA LEU A 239 19.97 -27.93 -6.33
C LEU A 239 18.65 -28.32 -5.66
N GLU A 240 18.24 -27.61 -4.59
CA GLU A 240 16.93 -27.80 -3.94
C GLU A 240 15.78 -27.48 -4.90
N THR A 241 15.93 -26.42 -5.69
CA THR A 241 14.90 -26.04 -6.68
C THR A 241 14.79 -27.07 -7.80
N LEU A 242 15.92 -27.53 -8.33
CA LEU A 242 15.95 -28.57 -9.35
C LEU A 242 15.37 -29.89 -8.83
N ASN A 243 15.74 -30.29 -7.61
CA ASN A 243 15.21 -31.50 -6.99
C ASN A 243 13.67 -31.46 -6.92
N ARG A 244 13.08 -30.38 -6.43
CA ARG A 244 11.63 -30.21 -6.35
C ARG A 244 10.95 -30.11 -7.71
N PHE A 245 11.64 -29.56 -8.69
CA PHE A 245 11.12 -29.44 -10.05
C PHE A 245 11.13 -30.79 -10.78
N GLU A 246 12.20 -31.57 -10.63
CA GLU A 246 12.37 -32.87 -11.31
C GLU A 246 11.55 -34.00 -10.67
N ASP A 247 11.38 -33.95 -9.35
CA ASP A 247 10.55 -34.93 -8.61
C ASP A 247 9.72 -34.28 -7.50
N PRO A 248 8.55 -33.73 -7.84
CA PRO A 248 7.69 -33.04 -6.88
C PRO A 248 7.08 -33.94 -5.81
N ASN A 249 7.11 -35.28 -5.99
CA ASN A 249 6.52 -36.24 -5.05
C ASN A 249 7.51 -36.74 -3.98
N LYS A 250 8.76 -36.36 -4.09
CA LYS A 250 9.79 -36.76 -3.14
C LYS A 250 9.90 -35.77 -1.99
N ASP A 251 9.74 -36.27 -0.77
CA ASP A 251 10.40 -35.72 0.43
C ASP A 251 11.93 -35.92 0.35
N ALA A 252 12.48 -35.86 -0.85
CA ALA A 252 13.87 -36.20 -1.10
C ALA A 252 14.76 -35.13 -0.45
N SER A 253 15.55 -35.56 0.50
CA SER A 253 16.65 -34.74 0.97
C SER A 253 17.56 -34.39 -0.22
N ILE A 254 18.11 -33.18 -0.22
CA ILE A 254 19.07 -32.73 -1.22
C ILE A 254 20.24 -33.74 -1.36
N GLU A 255 20.57 -34.48 -0.31
CA GLU A 255 21.57 -35.55 -0.29
C GLU A 255 21.25 -36.66 -1.28
N ILE A 256 20.02 -37.16 -1.26
CA ILE A 256 19.58 -38.22 -2.18
C ILE A 256 19.66 -37.71 -3.63
N TYR A 257 19.24 -36.48 -3.87
CA TYR A 257 19.31 -35.88 -5.19
C TYR A 257 20.74 -35.75 -5.70
N ILE A 258 21.67 -35.28 -4.86
CA ILE A 258 23.08 -35.13 -5.22
C ILE A 258 23.71 -36.53 -5.49
N ARG A 259 23.45 -37.51 -4.64
CA ARG A 259 23.97 -38.89 -4.86
C ARG A 259 23.47 -39.51 -6.17
N GLN A 260 22.26 -39.24 -6.58
CA GLN A 260 21.66 -39.77 -7.82
C GLN A 260 22.20 -39.08 -9.08
N ASN A 261 22.39 -37.77 -9.04
CA ASN A 261 22.73 -36.97 -10.20
C ASN A 261 24.21 -36.60 -10.29
N PHE A 262 24.96 -36.73 -9.17
CA PHE A 262 26.39 -36.45 -9.04
C PHE A 262 27.10 -37.61 -8.27
N PRO A 263 27.03 -38.85 -8.76
CA PRO A 263 27.45 -40.04 -8.01
C PRO A 263 28.93 -40.01 -7.59
N ASP A 264 29.78 -39.35 -8.38
CA ASP A 264 31.22 -39.28 -8.14
C ASP A 264 31.62 -38.10 -7.21
N ASP A 265 30.65 -37.38 -6.63
CA ASP A 265 30.92 -36.13 -5.94
C ASP A 265 30.27 -36.02 -4.55
N GLN A 266 30.52 -37.00 -3.69
CA GLN A 266 30.08 -36.96 -2.27
C GLN A 266 30.75 -35.84 -1.49
N TYR A 267 31.93 -35.40 -1.90
CA TYR A 267 32.65 -34.30 -1.26
C TYR A 267 31.92 -32.97 -1.41
N SER A 268 31.39 -32.68 -2.60
CA SER A 268 30.60 -31.49 -2.86
C SER A 268 29.34 -31.37 -1.96
N TYR A 269 28.70 -32.53 -1.69
CA TYR A 269 27.54 -32.53 -0.78
C TYR A 269 27.94 -32.10 0.64
N THR A 270 28.98 -32.70 1.20
CA THR A 270 29.47 -32.39 2.55
C THR A 270 29.84 -30.90 2.67
N LEU A 271 30.57 -30.41 1.65
CA LEU A 271 30.97 -28.98 1.64
C LEU A 271 29.78 -28.03 1.57
N ILE A 272 28.79 -28.32 0.71
CA ILE A 272 27.57 -27.49 0.60
C ILE A 272 26.76 -27.54 1.90
N GLN A 273 26.65 -28.72 2.51
CA GLN A 273 25.89 -28.90 3.77
C GLN A 273 26.53 -28.14 4.93
N ASP A 274 27.81 -28.31 5.15
CA ASP A 274 28.53 -27.69 6.28
C ASP A 274 28.58 -26.16 6.14
N LEU A 275 28.81 -25.66 4.95
CA LEU A 275 28.95 -24.23 4.72
C LEU A 275 27.61 -23.49 4.60
N SER A 276 26.50 -24.18 4.33
CA SER A 276 25.17 -23.57 4.31
C SER A 276 24.53 -23.50 5.70
N HIS A 277 24.98 -24.29 6.68
CA HIS A 277 24.55 -24.23 8.07
C HIS A 277 25.45 -23.28 8.89
N GLY A 278 25.16 -22.03 8.90
CA GLY A 278 25.83 -20.85 9.47
C GLY A 278 26.69 -20.92 10.75
N ALA A 279 26.81 -22.07 11.42
CA ALA A 279 27.49 -22.19 12.70
C ALA A 279 29.04 -22.03 12.64
N TRP A 280 29.64 -22.28 11.50
CA TRP A 280 31.10 -22.28 11.33
C TRP A 280 31.67 -21.16 10.45
N ARG A 281 30.82 -20.23 10.01
CA ARG A 281 31.20 -19.16 9.05
C ARG A 281 32.19 -18.14 9.58
N SER A 282 32.34 -18.04 10.90
CA SER A 282 33.20 -17.01 11.53
C SER A 282 34.65 -17.41 11.71
N GLU A 283 34.99 -18.68 11.51
CA GLU A 283 36.30 -19.22 11.97
C GLU A 283 37.14 -19.84 10.85
N GLN A 284 36.66 -19.95 9.59
CA GLN A 284 37.44 -20.60 8.55
C GLN A 284 38.08 -19.61 7.57
N PRO A 285 39.40 -19.75 7.35
CA PRO A 285 40.08 -19.06 6.26
C PRO A 285 39.60 -19.59 4.90
N SER A 286 39.81 -18.80 3.86
CA SER A 286 39.49 -18.96 2.43
C SER A 286 39.99 -20.27 1.77
N VAL A 287 39.91 -21.39 2.44
CA VAL A 287 40.62 -22.63 2.11
C VAL A 287 40.13 -23.32 0.84
N TYR A 288 38.98 -22.94 0.26
CA TYR A 288 38.36 -23.77 -0.76
C TYR A 288 37.76 -22.97 -1.95
N GLU A 289 38.41 -21.90 -2.37
CA GLU A 289 37.93 -21.14 -3.56
C GLU A 289 37.91 -22.07 -4.81
N ASP A 290 38.91 -22.88 -4.99
CA ASP A 290 39.00 -23.82 -6.12
C ASP A 290 37.90 -24.88 -6.07
N ASP A 291 37.55 -25.37 -4.87
CA ASP A 291 36.49 -26.37 -4.71
C ASP A 291 35.12 -25.82 -5.07
N TYR A 292 34.83 -24.56 -4.66
CA TYR A 292 33.61 -23.88 -5.08
C TYR A 292 33.51 -23.68 -6.59
N ILE A 293 34.62 -23.36 -7.24
CA ILE A 293 34.67 -23.19 -8.69
C ILE A 293 34.36 -24.54 -9.37
N VAL A 294 34.92 -25.64 -8.86
CA VAL A 294 34.65 -26.98 -9.39
C VAL A 294 33.17 -27.34 -9.23
N ILE A 295 32.59 -27.11 -8.06
CA ILE A 295 31.16 -27.38 -7.80
C ILE A 295 30.28 -26.54 -8.72
N CYS A 296 30.52 -25.23 -8.84
CA CYS A 296 29.79 -24.37 -9.75
C CYS A 296 29.86 -24.87 -11.19
N LYS A 297 31.04 -25.24 -11.67
CA LYS A 297 31.21 -25.80 -13.02
C LYS A 297 30.38 -27.08 -13.23
N ARG A 298 30.37 -27.98 -12.27
CA ARG A 298 29.60 -29.25 -12.36
C ARG A 298 28.10 -29.01 -12.38
N VAL A 299 27.58 -28.15 -11.48
CA VAL A 299 26.17 -27.80 -11.43
C VAL A 299 25.75 -27.11 -12.72
N ILE A 300 26.54 -26.18 -13.23
CA ILE A 300 26.25 -25.49 -14.50
C ILE A 300 26.29 -26.47 -15.67
N GLN A 301 27.24 -27.42 -15.69
CA GLN A 301 27.31 -28.46 -16.74
C GLN A 301 26.07 -29.38 -16.71
N TYR A 302 25.59 -29.75 -15.52
CA TYR A 302 24.34 -30.49 -15.35
C TYR A 302 23.14 -29.71 -15.89
N ILE A 303 23.01 -28.44 -15.52
CA ILE A 303 21.93 -27.55 -16.01
C ILE A 303 22.03 -27.39 -17.53
N LYS A 304 23.22 -27.20 -18.07
CA LYS A 304 23.45 -27.07 -19.52
C LYS A 304 23.02 -28.33 -20.29
N SER A 305 23.24 -29.50 -19.72
CA SER A 305 22.82 -30.75 -20.35
C SER A 305 21.32 -31.00 -20.34
N LYS A 306 20.63 -30.67 -19.22
CA LYS A 306 19.20 -30.93 -19.05
C LYS A 306 18.32 -29.74 -19.43
N TYR A 307 18.77 -28.50 -19.20
CA TYR A 307 18.02 -27.28 -19.33
C TYR A 307 18.79 -26.17 -20.06
N PRO A 308 19.20 -26.39 -21.31
CA PRO A 308 20.08 -25.46 -22.05
C PRO A 308 19.54 -24.05 -22.16
N GLY A 309 18.20 -23.88 -22.17
CA GLY A 309 17.56 -22.56 -22.20
C GLY A 309 17.87 -21.70 -20.99
N GLN A 310 18.16 -22.27 -19.82
CA GLN A 310 18.54 -21.52 -18.63
C GLN A 310 19.93 -20.90 -18.78
N ILE A 311 20.85 -21.60 -19.40
CA ILE A 311 22.21 -21.11 -19.67
C ILE A 311 22.19 -19.99 -20.73
N THR A 312 21.40 -20.17 -21.79
CA THR A 312 21.20 -19.12 -22.81
C THR A 312 20.65 -17.81 -22.19
N TYR A 313 19.88 -17.90 -21.11
CA TYR A 313 19.45 -16.74 -20.37
C TYR A 313 20.60 -16.08 -19.59
N CYS A 314 21.46 -16.87 -18.94
CA CYS A 314 22.64 -16.37 -18.22
C CYS A 314 23.65 -15.67 -19.14
N ASP A 315 23.77 -16.08 -20.38
CA ASP A 315 24.64 -15.45 -21.37
C ASP A 315 24.20 -14.02 -21.73
N LYS A 316 22.95 -13.66 -21.42
CA LYS A 316 22.36 -12.34 -21.67
C LYS A 316 22.38 -11.39 -20.45
N LEU A 317 22.74 -11.92 -19.28
CA LEU A 317 22.89 -11.16 -18.05
C LEU A 317 24.29 -10.53 -17.97
#